data_ce08e276d2b1ca3266301d63fbe3853b
#
_entry.id   ce08e276d2b1ca3266301d63fbe3853b
#
_cell.length_a   1.000
_cell.length_b   1.000
_cell.length_c   1.000
_cell.angle_alpha   90.00
_cell.angle_beta   90.00
_cell.angle_gamma   90.00
#
_symmetry.space_group_name_H-M   'P 1'
#
loop_
_entity.id
_entity.type
_entity.pdbx_description
1 polymer ?
#
loop_
_entity_poly.entity_id
_entity_poly.type
_entity_poly.pdbx_seq_one_letter_code
_entity_poly.pdbx_strand_id
1 'polypeptide(L)' 'MDFNAVIVNLDALLPENQMKCLTDIEANIKTLKSYLEKNLKAKENVPEIPQTGLAVLQQQFILAQSIETWIDELKLKYE' A
#
# COMPACT_ATOMS: atom_id res chain seq x y z
N MET A 1 -4.93 8.19 6.53
CA MET A 1 -5.49 8.52 5.20
C MET A 1 -6.58 7.52 4.84
N ASP A 2 -7.72 7.99 4.44
CA ASP A 2 -8.80 7.13 3.99
C ASP A 2 -8.74 6.99 2.46
N PHE A 3 -8.15 5.90 1.98
CA PHE A 3 -8.02 5.64 0.55
C PHE A 3 -9.37 5.53 -0.14
N ASN A 4 -10.38 4.98 0.55
CA ASN A 4 -11.70 4.81 -0.05
C ASN A 4 -12.37 6.15 -0.32
N ALA A 5 -12.23 7.11 0.58
CA ALA A 5 -12.77 8.46 0.38
C ALA A 5 -12.12 9.15 -0.81
N VAL A 6 -10.80 9.01 -0.97
CA VAL A 6 -10.06 9.55 -2.11
C VAL A 6 -10.54 8.93 -3.42
N ILE A 7 -10.67 7.61 -3.45
CA ILE A 7 -11.08 6.87 -4.67
C ILE A 7 -12.52 7.21 -5.06
N VAL A 8 -13.43 7.33 -4.09
CA VAL A 8 -14.83 7.68 -4.36
C VAL A 8 -14.93 9.05 -5.03
N ASN A 9 -14.05 9.99 -4.68
CA ASN A 9 -14.05 11.34 -5.23
C ASN A 9 -13.20 11.50 -6.51
N LEU A 10 -12.59 10.42 -7.00
CA LEU A 10 -11.68 10.47 -8.14
C LEU A 10 -12.37 11.01 -9.40
N ASP A 11 -13.60 10.60 -9.64
CA ASP A 11 -14.35 11.01 -10.84
C ASP A 11 -14.68 12.50 -10.86
N ALA A 12 -14.61 13.18 -9.71
CA ALA A 12 -14.81 14.62 -9.61
C ALA A 12 -13.56 15.42 -10.02
N LEU A 13 -12.43 14.77 -10.19
CA LEU A 13 -11.16 15.42 -10.55
C LEU A 13 -10.97 15.47 -12.06
N LEU A 14 -10.16 16.43 -12.52
CA LEU A 14 -9.69 16.45 -13.90
C LEU A 14 -8.85 15.22 -14.20
N PRO A 15 -8.82 14.71 -15.45
CA PRO A 15 -8.07 13.48 -15.78
C PRO A 15 -6.61 13.52 -15.36
N GLU A 16 -5.93 14.65 -15.53
CA GLU A 16 -4.53 14.81 -15.12
C GLU A 16 -4.36 14.69 -13.61
N ASN A 17 -5.34 15.15 -12.84
CA ASN A 17 -5.33 15.07 -11.38
C ASN A 17 -5.71 13.67 -10.88
N GLN A 18 -6.55 12.95 -11.63
CA GLN A 18 -6.90 11.57 -11.33
C GLN A 18 -5.64 10.70 -11.35
N MET A 19 -4.87 10.78 -12.43
CA MET A 19 -3.65 9.96 -12.56
C MET A 19 -2.60 10.36 -11.54
N LYS A 20 -2.44 11.66 -11.28
CA LYS A 20 -1.51 12.15 -10.27
C LYS A 20 -1.86 11.60 -8.89
N CYS A 21 -3.14 11.62 -8.53
CA CYS A 21 -3.62 11.12 -7.25
C CYS A 21 -3.28 9.63 -7.09
N LEU A 22 -3.55 8.82 -8.11
CA LEU A 22 -3.25 7.39 -8.10
C LEU A 22 -1.74 7.13 -8.01
N THR A 23 -0.94 7.89 -8.73
CA THR A 23 0.52 7.78 -8.70
C THR A 23 1.07 8.11 -7.31
N ASP A 24 0.53 9.13 -6.65
CA ASP A 24 0.94 9.51 -5.30
C ASP A 24 0.59 8.41 -4.28
N ILE A 25 -0.60 7.83 -4.39
CA ILE A 25 -1.00 6.69 -3.54
C ILE A 25 -0.08 5.49 -3.77
N GLU A 26 0.21 5.18 -5.02
CA GLU A 26 1.12 4.09 -5.38
C GLU A 26 2.50 4.29 -4.75
N ALA A 27 3.05 5.49 -4.84
CA ALA A 27 4.36 5.80 -4.26
C ALA A 27 4.35 5.61 -2.74
N ASN A 28 3.29 6.06 -2.07
CA ASN A 28 3.15 5.90 -0.63
C ASN A 28 3.04 4.43 -0.21
N ILE A 29 2.30 3.63 -0.97
CA ILE A 29 2.16 2.20 -0.71
C ILE A 29 3.49 1.46 -0.91
N LYS A 30 4.23 1.82 -1.95
CA LYS A 30 5.56 1.22 -2.20
C LYS A 30 6.54 1.54 -1.07
N THR A 31 6.50 2.75 -0.55
CA THR A 31 7.32 3.15 0.58
C THR A 31 6.95 2.35 1.84
N LEU A 32 5.66 2.20 2.11
CA LEU A 32 5.16 1.41 3.23
C LEU A 32 5.57 -0.05 3.10
N LYS A 33 5.40 -0.65 1.92
CA LYS A 33 5.82 -2.04 1.65
C LYS A 33 7.30 -2.25 1.93
N SER A 34 8.13 -1.34 1.44
CA SER A 34 9.58 -1.42 1.63
C SER A 34 9.93 -1.36 3.12
N TYR A 35 9.29 -0.47 3.87
CA TYR A 35 9.47 -0.36 5.30
C TYR A 35 9.08 -1.66 6.03
N LEU A 36 7.91 -2.20 5.70
CA LEU A 36 7.41 -3.44 6.30
C LEU A 36 8.32 -4.62 5.98
N GLU A 37 8.80 -4.71 4.75
CA GLU A 37 9.72 -5.77 4.33
C GLU A 37 11.01 -5.73 5.12
N LYS A 38 11.59 -4.55 5.32
CA LYS A 38 12.80 -4.38 6.12
C LYS A 38 12.58 -4.79 7.57
N ASN A 39 11.43 -4.43 8.13
CA ASN A 39 11.07 -4.81 9.49
C ASN A 39 10.92 -6.32 9.64
N LEU A 40 10.26 -6.98 8.68
CA LEU A 40 10.12 -8.44 8.69
C LEU A 40 11.48 -9.12 8.65
N LYS A 41 12.36 -8.70 7.74
CA LYS A 41 13.70 -9.28 7.60
C LYS A 41 14.53 -9.07 8.86
N ALA A 42 14.45 -7.90 9.46
CA ALA A 42 15.19 -7.60 10.68
C ALA A 42 14.73 -8.47 11.86
N LYS A 43 13.46 -8.83 11.90
CA LYS A 43 12.85 -9.55 13.02
C LYS A 43 12.84 -11.07 12.86
N GLU A 44 13.02 -11.58 11.63
CA GLU A 44 13.07 -13.01 11.37
C GLU A 44 14.18 -13.72 12.16
N ASN A 45 15.29 -13.04 12.40
CA ASN A 45 16.47 -13.61 13.05
C ASN A 45 16.55 -13.27 14.53
N VAL A 46 15.53 -12.66 15.11
CA VAL A 46 15.48 -12.32 16.54
C VAL A 46 14.61 -13.34 17.26
N PRO A 47 15.22 -14.25 18.06
CA PRO A 47 14.46 -15.35 18.65
C PRO A 47 13.47 -14.93 19.73
N GLU A 48 13.55 -13.70 20.20
CA GLU A 48 12.69 -13.18 21.28
C GLU A 48 11.41 -12.53 20.81
N ILE A 49 11.21 -12.36 19.48
CA ILE A 49 10.03 -11.70 18.96
C ILE A 49 8.86 -12.70 18.95
N PRO A 50 7.72 -12.32 19.54
CA PRO A 50 6.54 -13.19 19.53
C PRO A 50 6.06 -13.47 18.10
N GLN A 51 5.64 -14.69 17.84
CA GLN A 51 5.08 -15.10 16.56
C GLN A 51 3.88 -14.25 16.16
N THR A 52 3.10 -13.81 17.14
CA THR A 52 1.96 -12.93 16.90
C THR A 52 2.37 -11.57 16.34
N GLY A 53 3.50 -11.03 16.80
CA GLY A 53 4.04 -9.78 16.25
C GLY A 53 4.47 -9.92 14.80
N LEU A 54 5.13 -11.03 14.45
CA LEU A 54 5.49 -11.33 13.07
C LEU A 54 4.26 -11.52 12.19
N ALA A 55 3.24 -12.20 12.71
CA ALA A 55 1.99 -12.43 11.97
C ALA A 55 1.30 -11.10 11.62
N VAL A 56 1.29 -10.14 12.54
CA VAL A 56 0.71 -8.81 12.29
C VAL A 56 1.49 -8.07 11.21
N LEU A 57 2.83 -8.10 11.25
CA LEU A 57 3.66 -7.47 10.23
C LEU A 57 3.45 -8.10 8.85
N GLN A 58 3.33 -9.43 8.80
CA GLN A 58 3.04 -10.16 7.56
C GLN A 58 1.67 -9.76 7.01
N GLN A 59 0.67 -9.66 7.86
CA GLN A 59 -0.67 -9.20 7.46
C GLN A 59 -0.61 -7.80 6.85
N GLN A 60 0.08 -6.87 7.51
CA GLN A 60 0.22 -5.51 7.01
C GLN A 60 0.91 -5.47 5.64
N PHE A 61 1.94 -6.28 5.45
CA PHE A 61 2.62 -6.39 4.16
C PHE A 61 1.69 -6.91 3.07
N ILE A 62 0.93 -7.97 3.36
CA ILE A 62 -0.03 -8.55 2.41
C ILE A 62 -1.10 -7.53 2.04
N LEU A 63 -1.61 -6.78 3.02
CA LEU A 63 -2.61 -5.74 2.76
C LEU A 63 -2.04 -4.62 1.88
N ALA A 64 -0.83 -4.18 2.16
CA ALA A 64 -0.15 -3.16 1.36
C ALA A 64 0.06 -3.65 -0.08
N GLN A 65 0.46 -4.91 -0.25
CA GLN A 65 0.62 -5.51 -1.59
C GLN A 65 -0.71 -5.60 -2.34
N SER A 66 -1.78 -5.95 -1.64
CA SER A 66 -3.12 -6.02 -2.24
C SER A 66 -3.59 -4.64 -2.71
N ILE A 67 -3.33 -3.60 -1.92
CA ILE A 67 -3.67 -2.23 -2.28
C ILE A 67 -2.84 -1.79 -3.50
N GLU A 68 -1.56 -2.13 -3.54
CA GLU A 68 -0.70 -1.81 -4.68
C GLU A 68 -1.23 -2.44 -5.97
N THR A 69 -1.58 -3.72 -5.92
CA THR A 69 -2.14 -4.44 -7.07
C THR A 69 -3.44 -3.79 -7.53
N TRP A 70 -4.30 -3.43 -6.60
CA TRP A 70 -5.57 -2.77 -6.90
C TRP A 70 -5.35 -1.40 -7.53
N ILE A 71 -4.41 -0.61 -7.03
CA ILE A 71 -4.07 0.70 -7.60
C ILE A 71 -3.54 0.54 -9.02
N ASP A 72 -2.71 -0.45 -9.30
CA ASP A 72 -2.21 -0.72 -10.65
C ASP A 72 -3.36 -1.01 -11.61
N GLU A 73 -4.32 -1.83 -11.20
CA GLU A 73 -5.52 -2.12 -12.01
C GLU A 73 -6.36 -0.87 -12.22
N LEU A 74 -6.51 -0.05 -11.18
CA LEU A 74 -7.28 1.17 -11.24
C LEU A 74 -6.65 2.19 -12.20
N LYS A 75 -5.33 2.29 -12.18
CA LYS A 75 -4.58 3.18 -13.12
C LYS A 75 -4.87 2.81 -14.57
N LEU A 76 -4.98 1.53 -14.88
CA LEU A 76 -5.32 1.09 -16.24
C LEU A 76 -6.69 1.61 -16.70
N LYS A 77 -7.63 1.76 -15.78
CA LYS A 77 -8.97 2.28 -16.09
C LYS A 77 -8.98 3.79 -16.34
N TYR A 78 -8.02 4.51 -15.76
CA TYR A 78 -7.96 5.97 -15.87
C TYR A 78 -6.90 6.46 -16.87
N GLU A 79 -6.20 5.56 -17.53
CA GLU A 79 -5.25 5.94 -18.58
C GLU A 79 -5.91 6.48 -19.83
#